data_70fa7f3ff92a1ee09f990c64ec07682c
#
_entry.id   70fa7f3ff92a1ee09f990c64ec07682c
#
_cell.length_a   1.000
_cell.length_b   1.000
_cell.length_c   1.000
_cell.angle_alpha   90.00
_cell.angle_beta   90.00
_cell.angle_gamma   90.00
#
_symmetry.space_group_name_H-M   'P 1'
#
loop_
_entity.id
_entity.type
_entity.pdbx_description
1 polymer ?
#
loop_
_entity_poly.entity_id
_entity_poly.type
_entity_poly.pdbx_seq_one_letter_code
_entity_poly.pdbx_strand_id
1 'polypeptide(L)'
;MNEKKMLIVVDPQIDFISGSLPVPGAAQAMDELATYIKTHARDYALMVVTNDWHPYDHCSFAPNGGPWPVHCVQNSEGAATYWPLLEALYQSETETLFLQKGDLRHREEYSIVQNTGAREFFENTLDNSLLADADCQYQHVDVCGIAGDVCVLNTLRDLLPIVGADRLRVLTRFAPSLDGGKALQAFIDENGIATL
;
A
#
# COMPACT_ATOMS: atom_id res chain seq x y z
N MET A 1 12.88 23.99 6.85
CA MET A 1 11.87 23.04 7.38
C MET A 1 12.10 21.75 6.64
N ASN A 2 12.09 20.61 7.33
CA ASN A 2 12.18 19.31 6.62
C ASN A 2 10.87 19.08 5.87
N GLU A 3 10.96 18.60 4.64
CA GLU A 3 9.80 18.19 3.84
C GLU A 3 9.00 17.10 4.58
N LYS A 4 7.69 17.31 4.74
CA LYS A 4 6.81 16.32 5.36
C LYS A 4 6.42 15.29 4.32
N LYS A 5 6.78 14.02 4.54
CA LYS A 5 6.52 12.91 3.61
C LYS A 5 5.66 11.84 4.28
N MET A 6 4.84 11.16 3.48
CA MET A 6 4.10 9.96 3.89
C MET A 6 4.62 8.76 3.09
N LEU A 7 4.79 7.62 3.75
CA LEU A 7 5.03 6.34 3.09
C LEU A 7 3.77 5.47 3.19
N ILE A 8 3.28 4.96 2.06
CA ILE A 8 2.19 3.99 2.01
C ILE A 8 2.77 2.65 1.55
N VAL A 9 2.69 1.65 2.42
CA VAL A 9 3.11 0.28 2.16
C VAL A 9 1.87 -0.58 1.97
N VAL A 10 1.63 -1.00 0.74
CA VAL A 10 0.43 -1.73 0.34
C VAL A 10 0.61 -3.21 0.55
N ASP A 11 -0.23 -3.81 1.38
CA ASP A 11 -0.49 -5.23 1.57
C ASP A 11 0.77 -6.12 1.72
N PRO A 12 1.69 -5.82 2.64
CA PRO A 12 2.91 -6.61 2.83
C PRO A 12 2.64 -7.87 3.67
N GLN A 13 1.73 -8.74 3.18
CA GLN A 13 1.18 -9.88 3.93
C GLN A 13 1.78 -11.20 3.49
N ILE A 14 1.77 -12.19 4.40
CA ILE A 14 2.38 -13.50 4.19
C ILE A 14 1.82 -14.21 2.96
N ASP A 15 0.51 -14.13 2.71
CA ASP A 15 -0.09 -14.80 1.54
C ASP A 15 0.45 -14.28 0.21
N PHE A 16 0.80 -13.00 0.11
CA PHE A 16 1.39 -12.41 -1.09
C PHE A 16 2.91 -12.62 -1.21
N ILE A 17 3.57 -13.09 -0.15
CA ILE A 17 5.02 -13.29 -0.12
C ILE A 17 5.38 -14.76 -0.31
N SER A 18 4.78 -15.65 0.51
CA SER A 18 5.11 -17.08 0.54
C SER A 18 3.90 -17.99 0.77
N GLY A 19 2.70 -17.41 0.92
CA GLY A 19 1.48 -18.15 1.22
C GLY A 19 0.68 -18.54 -0.02
N SER A 20 -0.63 -18.31 -0.02
CA SER A 20 -1.57 -18.86 -1.01
C SER A 20 -1.59 -18.12 -2.35
N LEU A 21 -1.10 -16.87 -2.43
CA LEU A 21 -1.08 -16.04 -3.63
C LEU A 21 0.29 -15.33 -3.79
N PRO A 22 1.40 -16.07 -3.88
CA PRO A 22 2.73 -15.47 -3.85
C PRO A 22 3.02 -14.68 -5.13
N VAL A 23 3.52 -13.45 -4.96
CA VAL A 23 3.96 -12.57 -6.05
C VAL A 23 5.46 -12.78 -6.29
N PRO A 24 5.89 -13.00 -7.55
CA PRO A 24 7.31 -13.18 -7.86
C PRO A 24 8.19 -12.03 -7.35
N GLY A 25 9.25 -12.35 -6.60
CA GLY A 25 10.17 -11.37 -6.05
C GLY A 25 9.70 -10.67 -4.76
N ALA A 26 8.50 -10.96 -4.25
CA ALA A 26 7.93 -10.29 -3.09
C ALA A 26 8.79 -10.44 -1.81
N ALA A 27 9.31 -11.63 -1.54
CA ALA A 27 10.14 -11.86 -0.36
C ALA A 27 11.39 -10.96 -0.37
N GLN A 28 12.11 -10.93 -1.48
CA GLN A 28 13.29 -10.07 -1.61
C GLN A 28 12.93 -8.59 -1.51
N ALA A 29 11.87 -8.15 -2.19
CA ALA A 29 11.44 -6.75 -2.17
C ALA A 29 11.04 -6.30 -0.76
N MET A 30 10.37 -7.15 0.02
CA MET A 30 9.96 -6.82 1.40
C MET A 30 11.13 -6.85 2.39
N ASP A 31 12.12 -7.72 2.22
CA ASP A 31 13.37 -7.70 3.01
C ASP A 31 14.18 -6.42 2.73
N GLU A 32 14.27 -6.03 1.46
CA GLU A 32 14.92 -4.78 1.07
C GLU A 32 14.14 -3.55 1.57
N LEU A 33 12.81 -3.57 1.55
CA LEU A 33 11.97 -2.52 2.12
C LEU A 33 12.16 -2.42 3.65
N ALA A 34 12.23 -3.54 4.35
CA ALA A 34 12.52 -3.55 5.78
C ALA A 34 13.88 -2.90 6.09
N THR A 35 14.89 -3.16 5.25
CA THR A 35 16.20 -2.50 5.35
C THR A 35 16.13 -1.00 5.03
N TYR A 36 15.37 -0.62 4.03
CA TYR A 36 15.11 0.78 3.67
C TYR A 36 14.45 1.54 4.83
N ILE A 37 13.41 0.98 5.45
CA ILE A 37 12.72 1.59 6.59
C ILE A 37 13.68 1.82 7.76
N LYS A 38 14.54 0.86 8.11
CA LYS A 38 15.53 1.03 9.20
C LYS A 38 16.44 2.24 9.02
N THR A 39 16.66 2.68 7.78
CA THR A 39 17.57 3.79 7.46
C THR A 39 16.88 5.11 7.10
N HIS A 40 15.64 5.04 6.58
CA HIS A 40 14.91 6.19 6.03
C HIS A 40 13.60 6.54 6.75
N ALA A 41 13.22 5.79 7.79
CA ALA A 41 11.95 6.04 8.46
C ALA A 41 11.80 7.48 8.97
N ARG A 42 12.90 8.10 9.41
CA ARG A 42 12.89 9.50 9.90
C ARG A 42 12.66 10.55 8.80
N ASP A 43 12.72 10.15 7.53
CA ASP A 43 12.37 11.01 6.39
C ASP A 43 10.85 11.14 6.24
N TYR A 44 10.07 10.29 6.92
CA TYR A 44 8.63 10.23 6.88
C TYR A 44 8.00 10.73 8.19
N ALA A 45 6.99 11.57 8.05
CA ALA A 45 6.18 12.03 9.18
C ALA A 45 5.12 11.00 9.59
N LEU A 46 4.71 10.15 8.65
CA LEU A 46 3.74 9.08 8.85
C LEU A 46 4.01 7.92 7.88
N MET A 47 3.90 6.71 8.37
CA MET A 47 3.82 5.51 7.55
C MET A 47 2.42 4.89 7.65
N VAL A 48 1.83 4.51 6.51
CA VAL A 48 0.54 3.83 6.43
C VAL A 48 0.76 2.45 5.84
N VAL A 49 0.36 1.42 6.55
CA VAL A 49 0.42 0.03 6.07
C VAL A 49 -1.00 -0.44 5.81
N THR A 50 -1.28 -0.91 4.59
CA THR A 50 -2.58 -1.48 4.28
C THR A 50 -2.54 -3.00 4.31
N ASN A 51 -3.66 -3.62 4.59
CA ASN A 51 -3.78 -5.07 4.64
C ASN A 51 -5.14 -5.51 4.07
N ASP A 52 -5.14 -6.50 3.17
CA ASP A 52 -6.33 -7.26 2.86
C ASP A 52 -6.82 -8.00 4.09
N TRP A 53 -8.14 -7.93 4.36
CA TRP A 53 -8.72 -8.51 5.57
C TRP A 53 -10.04 -9.19 5.26
N HIS A 54 -9.99 -10.26 4.46
CA HIS A 54 -11.17 -10.89 3.88
C HIS A 54 -11.89 -11.84 4.85
N PRO A 55 -13.23 -11.78 4.95
CA PRO A 55 -13.96 -12.87 5.57
C PRO A 55 -13.75 -14.17 4.78
N TYR A 56 -13.87 -15.32 5.43
CA TYR A 56 -13.56 -16.64 4.83
C TYR A 56 -14.39 -16.98 3.57
N ASP A 57 -15.51 -16.30 3.38
CA ASP A 57 -16.44 -16.48 2.25
C ASP A 57 -16.50 -15.24 1.34
N HIS A 58 -15.41 -14.49 1.26
CA HIS A 58 -15.31 -13.27 0.47
C HIS A 58 -15.57 -13.51 -1.03
N CYS A 59 -16.21 -12.54 -1.70
CA CYS A 59 -16.61 -12.64 -3.11
C CYS A 59 -15.45 -12.74 -4.10
N SER A 60 -14.24 -12.29 -3.73
CA SER A 60 -13.07 -12.38 -4.61
C SER A 60 -12.49 -13.78 -4.73
N PHE A 61 -12.87 -14.72 -3.86
CA PHE A 61 -12.32 -16.06 -3.84
C PHE A 61 -12.92 -16.97 -4.92
N ALA A 62 -12.10 -17.78 -5.55
CA ALA A 62 -12.51 -18.71 -6.61
C ALA A 62 -13.65 -19.66 -6.18
N PRO A 63 -13.69 -20.20 -4.94
CA PRO A 63 -14.84 -21.00 -4.48
C PRO A 63 -16.16 -20.22 -4.48
N ASN A 64 -16.12 -18.89 -4.42
CA ASN A 64 -17.29 -18.02 -4.40
C ASN A 64 -17.52 -17.32 -5.76
N GLY A 65 -16.82 -17.76 -6.83
CA GLY A 65 -16.94 -17.21 -8.18
C GLY A 65 -16.02 -16.05 -8.51
N GLY A 66 -15.12 -15.68 -7.60
CA GLY A 66 -14.10 -14.65 -7.82
C GLY A 66 -12.87 -15.16 -8.57
N PRO A 67 -11.94 -14.27 -8.93
CA PRO A 67 -10.76 -14.61 -9.71
C PRO A 67 -9.58 -15.16 -8.91
N TRP A 68 -9.58 -15.00 -7.57
CA TRP A 68 -8.40 -15.26 -6.75
C TRP A 68 -8.50 -16.54 -5.93
N PRO A 69 -7.39 -17.21 -5.61
CA PRO A 69 -7.37 -18.22 -4.57
C PRO A 69 -7.79 -17.60 -3.23
N VAL A 70 -8.14 -18.42 -2.26
CA VAL A 70 -8.40 -17.96 -0.88
C VAL A 70 -7.11 -17.39 -0.32
N HIS A 71 -7.13 -16.14 0.12
CA HIS A 71 -5.97 -15.42 0.65
C HIS A 71 -6.39 -14.39 1.70
N CYS A 72 -5.46 -13.97 2.53
CA CYS A 72 -5.61 -12.92 3.54
C CYS A 72 -6.91 -13.03 4.36
N VAL A 73 -7.29 -14.27 4.70
CA VAL A 73 -8.48 -14.51 5.52
C VAL A 73 -8.27 -13.92 6.92
N GLN A 74 -9.24 -13.20 7.42
CA GLN A 74 -9.24 -12.57 8.74
C GLN A 74 -8.70 -13.51 9.83
N ASN A 75 -7.73 -13.03 10.59
CA ASN A 75 -7.08 -13.75 11.69
C ASN A 75 -6.29 -15.01 11.27
N SER A 76 -6.06 -15.25 9.99
CA SER A 76 -5.18 -16.31 9.52
C SER A 76 -3.71 -15.87 9.55
N GLU A 77 -2.79 -16.84 9.51
CA GLU A 77 -1.36 -16.58 9.35
C GLU A 77 -1.08 -15.86 8.03
N GLY A 78 -1.80 -16.21 6.95
CA GLY A 78 -1.65 -15.60 5.63
C GLY A 78 -1.99 -14.11 5.60
N ALA A 79 -2.94 -13.67 6.43
CA ALA A 79 -3.33 -12.27 6.55
C ALA A 79 -2.36 -11.43 7.41
N ALA A 80 -1.42 -12.07 8.11
CA ALA A 80 -0.45 -11.35 8.95
C ALA A 80 0.52 -10.53 8.09
N THR A 81 0.87 -9.35 8.58
CA THR A 81 1.96 -8.55 8.00
C THR A 81 3.28 -9.28 8.14
N TYR A 82 4.11 -9.23 7.10
CA TYR A 82 5.42 -9.89 7.06
C TYR A 82 6.34 -9.43 8.19
N TRP A 83 6.79 -10.38 9.02
CA TRP A 83 7.46 -10.07 10.27
C TRP A 83 8.70 -9.18 10.15
N PRO A 84 9.66 -9.41 9.22
CA PRO A 84 10.84 -8.56 9.11
C PRO A 84 10.51 -7.09 8.84
N LEU A 85 9.45 -6.83 8.05
CA LEU A 85 8.95 -5.49 7.79
C LEU A 85 8.26 -4.90 9.01
N LEU A 86 7.39 -5.67 9.68
CA LEU A 86 6.68 -5.26 10.88
C LEU A 86 7.67 -4.89 12.00
N GLU A 87 8.72 -5.69 12.17
CA GLU A 87 9.80 -5.40 13.12
C GLU A 87 10.51 -4.06 12.79
N ALA A 88 10.83 -3.84 11.51
CA ALA A 88 11.47 -2.59 11.07
C ALA A 88 10.57 -1.36 11.34
N LEU A 89 9.26 -1.49 11.10
CA LEU A 89 8.28 -0.45 11.39
C LEU A 89 8.23 -0.12 12.90
N TYR A 90 8.15 -1.12 13.75
CA TYR A 90 8.12 -0.92 15.21
C TYR A 90 9.42 -0.32 15.76
N GLN A 91 10.56 -0.67 15.17
CA GLN A 91 11.85 -0.12 15.58
C GLN A 91 12.13 1.29 15.05
N SER A 92 11.34 1.76 14.08
CA SER A 92 11.57 3.03 13.39
C SER A 92 11.27 4.27 14.22
N GLU A 93 10.45 4.17 15.28
CA GLU A 93 9.92 5.28 16.07
C GLU A 93 9.06 6.28 15.27
N THR A 94 8.85 6.07 13.97
CA THR A 94 7.94 6.88 13.14
C THR A 94 6.50 6.40 13.35
N GLU A 95 5.57 7.34 13.48
CA GLU A 95 4.15 7.03 13.58
C GLU A 95 3.72 6.11 12.44
N THR A 96 3.09 4.98 12.77
CA THR A 96 2.65 3.99 11.78
C THR A 96 1.18 3.65 12.01
N LEU A 97 0.37 3.84 10.97
CA LEU A 97 -1.05 3.52 10.93
C LEU A 97 -1.27 2.25 10.12
N PHE A 98 -2.02 1.29 10.67
CA PHE A 98 -2.44 0.08 9.96
C PHE A 98 -3.92 0.21 9.57
N LEU A 99 -4.20 0.04 8.27
CA LEU A 99 -5.54 0.10 7.71
C LEU A 99 -5.90 -1.23 7.05
N GLN A 100 -7.14 -1.65 7.19
CA GLN A 100 -7.66 -2.88 6.60
C GLN A 100 -8.66 -2.56 5.50
N LYS A 101 -8.66 -3.39 4.44
CA LYS A 101 -9.59 -3.30 3.31
C LYS A 101 -10.14 -4.68 2.93
N GLY A 102 -11.22 -4.69 2.14
CA GLY A 102 -11.84 -5.92 1.68
C GLY A 102 -12.51 -6.74 2.81
N ASP A 103 -12.95 -6.08 3.88
CA ASP A 103 -13.59 -6.70 5.05
C ASP A 103 -15.07 -7.02 4.83
N LEU A 104 -15.65 -6.54 3.72
CA LEU A 104 -17.05 -6.77 3.37
C LEU A 104 -17.20 -7.97 2.43
N ARG A 105 -17.94 -8.99 2.83
CA ARG A 105 -18.15 -10.23 2.07
C ARG A 105 -18.46 -10.06 0.58
N HIS A 106 -19.21 -9.02 0.22
CA HIS A 106 -19.78 -8.82 -1.12
C HIS A 106 -19.06 -7.75 -1.94
N ARG A 107 -17.98 -7.18 -1.41
CA ARG A 107 -17.28 -6.07 -2.04
C ARG A 107 -15.78 -6.30 -2.01
N GLU A 108 -15.18 -6.26 -3.21
CA GLU A 108 -13.74 -6.23 -3.37
C GLU A 108 -13.23 -4.80 -3.27
N GLU A 109 -12.10 -4.61 -2.59
CA GLU A 109 -11.42 -3.32 -2.44
C GLU A 109 -9.94 -3.51 -2.78
N TYR A 110 -9.58 -3.37 -4.06
CA TYR A 110 -8.16 -3.43 -4.47
C TYR A 110 -7.33 -2.27 -3.92
N SER A 111 -7.96 -1.13 -3.68
CA SER A 111 -7.35 0.06 -3.10
C SER A 111 -7.92 0.32 -1.72
N ILE A 112 -7.05 0.70 -0.79
CA ILE A 112 -7.48 1.16 0.55
C ILE A 112 -8.40 2.40 0.47
N VAL A 113 -8.25 3.22 -0.57
CA VAL A 113 -9.08 4.42 -0.78
C VAL A 113 -10.53 4.06 -1.19
N GLN A 114 -10.79 2.80 -1.57
CA GLN A 114 -12.16 2.31 -1.81
C GLN A 114 -12.91 2.03 -0.49
N ASN A 115 -12.20 1.85 0.62
CA ASN A 115 -12.78 1.82 1.95
C ASN A 115 -13.21 3.22 2.38
N THR A 116 -14.46 3.39 2.81
CA THR A 116 -15.06 4.71 3.06
C THR A 116 -14.32 5.49 4.17
N GLY A 117 -13.98 4.82 5.27
CA GLY A 117 -13.28 5.46 6.38
C GLY A 117 -11.84 5.85 6.04
N ALA A 118 -11.16 4.98 5.28
CA ALA A 118 -9.81 5.25 4.82
C ALA A 118 -9.79 6.39 3.77
N ARG A 119 -10.77 6.44 2.87
CA ARG A 119 -10.91 7.55 1.92
C ARG A 119 -11.00 8.89 2.65
N GLU A 120 -11.89 9.00 3.63
CA GLU A 120 -12.05 10.22 4.41
C GLU A 120 -10.75 10.62 5.11
N PHE A 121 -10.02 9.65 5.65
CA PHE A 121 -8.69 9.89 6.24
C PHE A 121 -7.72 10.49 5.21
N PHE A 122 -7.60 9.91 4.01
CA PHE A 122 -6.68 10.40 2.98
C PHE A 122 -7.10 11.77 2.43
N GLU A 123 -8.38 12.00 2.17
CA GLU A 123 -8.89 13.31 1.74
C GLU A 123 -8.58 14.39 2.77
N ASN A 124 -8.87 14.15 4.04
CA ASN A 124 -8.60 15.12 5.11
C ASN A 124 -7.10 15.34 5.38
N THR A 125 -6.25 14.34 5.11
CA THR A 125 -4.82 14.40 5.44
C THR A 125 -3.97 14.88 4.26
N LEU A 126 -4.36 14.55 3.03
CA LEU A 126 -3.53 14.75 1.84
C LEU A 126 -4.07 15.81 0.88
N ASP A 127 -5.36 16.17 0.96
CA ASP A 127 -5.89 17.26 0.15
C ASP A 127 -5.44 18.60 0.71
N ASN A 128 -4.37 19.12 0.13
CA ASN A 128 -3.79 20.40 0.55
C ASN A 128 -4.75 21.58 0.42
N SER A 129 -5.82 21.47 -0.37
CA SER A 129 -6.84 22.51 -0.48
C SER A 129 -7.66 22.67 0.80
N LEU A 130 -7.73 21.62 1.62
CA LEU A 130 -8.43 21.60 2.90
C LEU A 130 -7.55 22.02 4.08
N LEU A 131 -6.22 22.02 3.90
CA LEU A 131 -5.26 22.33 4.95
C LEU A 131 -4.91 23.82 4.91
N ALA A 132 -5.30 24.55 5.95
CA ALA A 132 -5.07 25.99 6.06
C ALA A 132 -3.60 26.36 6.36
N ASP A 133 -2.83 25.41 6.92
CA ASP A 133 -1.44 25.61 7.33
C ASP A 133 -0.49 24.80 6.42
N ALA A 134 0.41 25.51 5.74
CA ALA A 134 1.40 24.88 4.85
C ALA A 134 2.33 23.90 5.55
N ASP A 135 2.58 24.09 6.87
CA ASP A 135 3.41 23.18 7.67
C ASP A 135 2.71 21.84 7.95
N CYS A 136 1.39 21.78 7.79
CA CYS A 136 0.62 20.53 7.89
C CYS A 136 0.58 19.73 6.58
N GLN A 137 0.99 20.32 5.46
CA GLN A 137 0.89 19.69 4.15
C GLN A 137 1.99 18.65 3.92
N TYR A 138 1.62 17.50 3.35
CA TYR A 138 2.57 16.52 2.86
C TYR A 138 3.08 16.94 1.48
N GLN A 139 4.39 17.15 1.34
CA GLN A 139 5.03 17.49 0.07
C GLN A 139 5.13 16.28 -0.85
N HIS A 140 5.31 15.08 -0.28
CA HIS A 140 5.38 13.85 -1.06
C HIS A 140 4.64 12.70 -0.36
N VAL A 141 4.05 11.84 -1.20
CA VAL A 141 3.43 10.57 -0.82
C VAL A 141 4.11 9.47 -1.61
N ASP A 142 4.93 8.70 -0.92
CA ASP A 142 5.67 7.57 -1.50
C ASP A 142 4.83 6.31 -1.35
N VAL A 143 4.68 5.54 -2.43
CA VAL A 143 3.86 4.32 -2.46
C VAL A 143 4.71 3.13 -2.89
N CYS A 144 4.57 2.01 -2.20
CA CYS A 144 5.18 0.72 -2.52
C CYS A 144 4.31 -0.42 -2.01
N GLY A 145 4.74 -1.67 -2.18
CA GLY A 145 4.05 -2.86 -1.65
C GLY A 145 3.61 -3.86 -2.72
N ILE A 146 2.61 -4.69 -2.43
CA ILE A 146 2.22 -5.89 -3.19
C ILE A 146 0.72 -5.89 -3.51
N ALA A 147 0.29 -6.29 -4.72
CA ALA A 147 1.07 -6.46 -5.92
C ALA A 147 1.12 -5.14 -6.68
N GLY A 148 2.26 -4.85 -7.30
CA GLY A 148 2.48 -3.59 -8.02
C GLY A 148 1.43 -3.33 -9.10
N ASP A 149 1.04 -4.35 -9.85
CA ASP A 149 0.07 -4.31 -10.94
C ASP A 149 -1.40 -4.46 -10.51
N VAL A 150 -1.67 -4.69 -9.21
CA VAL A 150 -3.04 -4.83 -8.67
C VAL A 150 -3.27 -3.80 -7.56
N CYS A 151 -2.96 -4.13 -6.30
CA CYS A 151 -3.31 -3.27 -5.16
C CYS A 151 -2.55 -1.94 -5.17
N VAL A 152 -1.24 -1.94 -5.50
CA VAL A 152 -0.45 -0.70 -5.61
C VAL A 152 -0.99 0.18 -6.73
N LEU A 153 -1.20 -0.38 -7.93
CA LEU A 153 -1.73 0.34 -9.08
C LEU A 153 -3.12 0.94 -8.81
N ASN A 154 -4.03 0.18 -8.19
CA ASN A 154 -5.36 0.68 -7.86
C ASN A 154 -5.30 1.75 -6.75
N THR A 155 -4.41 1.59 -5.77
CA THR A 155 -4.18 2.63 -4.75
C THR A 155 -3.66 3.93 -5.37
N LEU A 156 -2.72 3.85 -6.32
CA LEU A 156 -2.23 5.03 -7.04
C LEU A 156 -3.33 5.71 -7.87
N ARG A 157 -4.18 4.93 -8.56
CA ARG A 157 -5.32 5.47 -9.33
C ARG A 157 -6.27 6.27 -8.46
N ASP A 158 -6.57 5.78 -7.27
CA ASP A 158 -7.51 6.41 -6.36
C ASP A 158 -6.88 7.57 -5.56
N LEU A 159 -5.55 7.54 -5.32
CA LEU A 159 -4.83 8.64 -4.68
C LEU A 159 -4.52 9.79 -5.65
N LEU A 160 -4.36 9.53 -6.93
CA LEU A 160 -3.99 10.54 -7.93
C LEU A 160 -4.89 11.78 -7.91
N PRO A 161 -6.23 11.68 -7.88
CA PRO A 161 -7.10 12.85 -7.79
C PRO A 161 -7.03 13.59 -6.46
N ILE A 162 -6.58 12.96 -5.38
CA ILE A 162 -6.48 13.55 -4.03
C ILE A 162 -5.13 14.26 -3.87
N VAL A 163 -4.06 13.63 -4.32
CA VAL A 163 -2.68 14.03 -4.05
C VAL A 163 -2.10 14.88 -5.18
N GLY A 164 -2.40 14.54 -6.43
CA GLY A 164 -1.75 15.08 -7.63
C GLY A 164 -0.47 14.32 -7.99
N ALA A 165 -0.19 14.25 -9.29
CA ALA A 165 0.96 13.49 -9.82
C ALA A 165 2.32 14.06 -9.37
N ASP A 166 2.40 15.36 -9.14
CA ASP A 166 3.59 16.08 -8.70
C ASP A 166 4.06 15.72 -7.29
N ARG A 167 3.15 15.26 -6.45
CA ARG A 167 3.44 14.83 -5.08
C ARG A 167 3.50 13.32 -4.90
N LEU A 168 2.87 12.55 -5.81
CA LEU A 168 2.95 11.08 -5.79
C LEU A 168 4.30 10.60 -6.29
N ARG A 169 4.87 9.61 -5.60
CA ARG A 169 6.08 8.91 -6.03
C ARG A 169 5.94 7.42 -5.79
N VAL A 170 6.57 6.61 -6.63
CA VAL A 170 6.54 5.15 -6.48
C VAL A 170 7.95 4.63 -6.23
N LEU A 171 8.13 3.89 -5.13
CA LEU A 171 9.35 3.14 -4.89
C LEU A 171 9.24 1.80 -5.65
N THR A 172 9.53 1.85 -6.94
CA THR A 172 9.30 0.73 -7.87
C THR A 172 10.09 -0.52 -7.50
N ARG A 173 11.27 -0.37 -6.90
CA ARG A 173 12.08 -1.46 -6.37
C ARG A 173 11.32 -2.32 -5.36
N PHE A 174 10.39 -1.74 -4.63
CA PHE A 174 9.60 -2.38 -3.59
C PHE A 174 8.13 -2.60 -4.00
N ALA A 175 7.87 -2.70 -5.32
CA ALA A 175 6.54 -2.94 -5.88
C ALA A 175 6.54 -4.15 -6.84
N PRO A 176 6.85 -5.37 -6.32
CA PRO A 176 6.84 -6.58 -7.13
C PRO A 176 5.44 -6.84 -7.71
N SER A 177 5.38 -7.34 -8.94
CA SER A 177 4.16 -7.44 -9.75
C SER A 177 3.99 -8.81 -10.37
N LEU A 178 2.74 -9.23 -10.59
CA LEU A 178 2.41 -10.49 -11.25
C LEU A 178 2.75 -10.44 -12.76
N ASP A 179 2.61 -9.28 -13.39
CA ASP A 179 2.87 -9.06 -14.83
C ASP A 179 4.32 -8.61 -15.14
N GLY A 180 5.19 -8.60 -14.14
CA GLY A 180 6.56 -8.08 -14.25
C GLY A 180 6.66 -6.55 -14.28
N GLY A 181 5.67 -5.86 -13.73
CA GLY A 181 5.66 -4.40 -13.55
C GLY A 181 5.15 -3.60 -14.74
N LYS A 182 4.65 -4.24 -15.77
CA LYS A 182 4.24 -3.57 -17.04
C LYS A 182 3.08 -2.61 -16.84
N ALA A 183 2.02 -3.04 -16.18
CA ALA A 183 0.83 -2.21 -15.96
C ALA A 183 1.14 -1.03 -15.03
N LEU A 184 1.92 -1.27 -13.98
CA LEU A 184 2.37 -0.21 -13.07
C LEU A 184 3.23 0.83 -13.80
N GLN A 185 4.24 0.40 -14.58
CA GLN A 185 5.11 1.30 -15.31
C GLN A 185 4.33 2.11 -16.34
N ALA A 186 3.42 1.49 -17.09
CA ALA A 186 2.58 2.21 -18.05
C ALA A 186 1.75 3.31 -17.38
N PHE A 187 1.17 3.03 -16.19
CA PHE A 187 0.42 4.02 -15.44
C PHE A 187 1.29 5.18 -14.92
N ILE A 188 2.48 4.87 -14.43
CA ILE A 188 3.48 5.85 -13.99
C ILE A 188 3.84 6.81 -15.15
N ASP A 189 4.18 6.25 -16.31
CA ASP A 189 4.58 7.01 -17.50
C ASP A 189 3.42 7.88 -18.03
N GLU A 190 2.22 7.32 -18.12
CA GLU A 190 1.01 8.02 -18.59
C GLU A 190 0.66 9.24 -17.74
N ASN A 191 0.86 9.16 -16.43
CA ASN A 191 0.48 10.21 -15.48
C ASN A 191 1.66 11.09 -15.04
N GLY A 192 2.88 10.83 -15.50
CA GLY A 192 4.07 11.60 -15.13
C GLY A 192 4.43 11.49 -13.64
N ILE A 193 4.15 10.34 -13.01
CA ILE A 193 4.44 10.10 -11.60
C ILE A 193 5.95 9.82 -11.43
N ALA A 194 6.57 10.42 -10.44
CA ALA A 194 8.00 10.21 -10.17
C ALA A 194 8.28 8.81 -9.60
N THR A 195 9.44 8.24 -9.90
CA THR A 195 9.93 6.97 -9.34
C THR A 195 11.19 7.17 -8.51
N LEU A 196 11.36 6.32 -7.50
CA LEU A 196 12.51 6.27 -6.59
C LEU A 196 13.10 4.86 -6.54
#